data_284e1316a70dc510e5da16e042131efc
#
_entry.id   284e1316a70dc510e5da16e042131efc
#
_cell.length_a   1.000
_cell.length_b   1.000
_cell.length_c   1.000
_cell.angle_alpha   90.00
_cell.angle_beta   90.00
_cell.angle_gamma   90.00
#
_symmetry.space_group_name_H-M   'P 1'
#
loop_
_entity.id
_entity.type
_entity.pdbx_description
1 polymer ?
#
loop_
_entity_poly.entity_id
_entity_poly.type
_entity_poly.pdbx_seq_one_letter_code
_entity_poly.pdbx_strand_id
1 'polypeptide(L)'
;MKRAVAAALALLISWTGAAGERAMSPTIQEVKAKHAPRFLALSGVVSVGIGRDADGREVIVIGLDRARPETQASLPAQLDGYRVRVEIIGTLKAR
;
A
#
# COMPACT_ATOMS: atom_id res chain seq x y z
N MET A 1 -24.15 33.50 -36.96
CA MET A 1 -24.41 33.12 -36.72
C MET A 1 -24.25 32.21 -35.92
N LYS A 2 -24.38 31.87 -35.24
CA LYS A 2 -24.38 31.11 -34.68
C LYS A 2 -23.55 30.34 -34.24
N ARG A 3 -22.96 30.09 -34.05
CA ARG A 3 -22.11 29.43 -33.87
C ARG A 3 -21.68 29.16 -32.59
N ALA A 4 -21.83 29.50 -31.85
CA ALA A 4 -21.37 29.47 -30.57
C ALA A 4 -21.61 28.24 -29.90
N VAL A 5 -22.37 27.62 -30.22
CA VAL A 5 -22.70 26.51 -29.69
C VAL A 5 -21.76 25.56 -29.27
N ALA A 6 -20.94 25.27 -29.92
CA ALA A 6 -20.02 24.28 -29.61
C ALA A 6 -19.38 24.26 -28.31
N ALA A 7 -19.10 25.22 -27.82
CA ALA A 7 -18.44 25.27 -26.63
C ALA A 7 -18.86 24.37 -25.53
N ALA A 8 -19.95 24.33 -25.31
CA ALA A 8 -20.42 23.66 -24.24
C ALA A 8 -19.90 22.32 -23.95
N LEU A 9 -19.85 21.54 -24.80
CA LEU A 9 -19.48 20.30 -24.54
C LEU A 9 -18.24 20.02 -23.87
N ALA A 10 -17.38 20.68 -24.09
CA ALA A 10 -16.12 20.40 -23.54
C ALA A 10 -16.08 20.07 -22.12
N LEU A 11 -16.68 20.75 -21.37
CA LEU A 11 -16.56 20.57 -20.03
C LEU A 11 -16.99 19.32 -19.53
N LEU A 12 -17.89 18.80 -19.97
CA LEU A 12 -18.37 17.67 -19.46
C LEU A 12 -17.36 16.67 -19.24
N ILE A 13 -16.54 16.49 -20.05
CA ILE A 13 -15.58 15.55 -19.98
C ILE A 13 -14.71 15.55 -18.84
N SER A 14 -14.21 16.59 -18.52
CA SER A 14 -13.23 16.63 -17.54
C SER A 14 -13.54 16.03 -16.22
N TRP A 15 -14.51 16.37 -15.59
CA TRP A 15 -14.68 15.90 -14.28
C TRP A 15 -15.07 14.46 -14.23
N THR A 16 -15.48 13.97 -15.24
CA THR A 16 -15.88 12.64 -15.22
C THR A 16 -14.78 11.71 -14.85
N GLY A 17 -13.69 11.86 -15.44
CA GLY A 17 -12.61 10.98 -15.18
C GLY A 17 -12.14 11.05 -13.78
N ALA A 18 -12.07 12.18 -13.27
CA ALA A 18 -11.55 12.32 -11.95
C ALA A 18 -12.35 11.56 -10.93
N ALA A 19 -13.58 11.60 -11.02
CA ALA A 19 -14.40 10.95 -10.06
C ALA A 19 -14.15 9.46 -10.05
N GLY A 20 -14.02 8.87 -11.15
CA GLY A 20 -13.81 7.46 -11.20
C GLY A 20 -12.53 7.02 -10.58
N GLU A 21 -11.52 7.78 -10.74
CA GLU A 21 -10.27 7.36 -10.23
C GLU A 21 -10.20 7.22 -8.75
N ARG A 22 -10.84 8.03 -8.04
CA ARG A 22 -10.77 7.92 -6.63
C ARG A 22 -11.31 6.64 -6.12
N ALA A 23 -12.26 6.11 -6.76
CA ALA A 23 -12.88 4.90 -6.30
C ALA A 23 -11.96 3.72 -6.46
N MET A 24 -10.86 3.92 -7.19
CA MET A 24 -9.97 2.80 -7.44
C MET A 24 -8.82 2.69 -6.45
N SER A 25 -8.85 3.40 -5.36
CA SER A 25 -7.78 3.29 -4.39
C SER A 25 -7.78 1.90 -3.77
N PRO A 26 -6.63 1.26 -3.67
CA PRO A 26 -6.60 -0.10 -3.14
C PRO A 26 -6.83 -0.13 -1.64
N THR A 27 -7.39 -1.21 -1.15
CA THR A 27 -7.50 -1.42 0.28
C THR A 27 -6.17 -1.93 0.79
N ILE A 28 -5.98 -1.88 2.09
CA ILE A 28 -4.75 -2.36 2.65
C ILE A 28 -4.61 -3.87 2.46
N GLN A 29 -5.71 -4.61 2.45
CA GLN A 29 -5.64 -6.03 2.19
C GLN A 29 -5.15 -6.32 0.79
N GLU A 30 -5.59 -5.52 -0.18
CA GLU A 30 -5.14 -5.69 -1.55
C GLU A 30 -3.66 -5.38 -1.68
N VAL A 31 -3.20 -4.34 -1.01
CA VAL A 31 -1.80 -3.95 -1.06
C VAL A 31 -0.95 -5.04 -0.41
N LYS A 32 -1.39 -5.57 0.72
CA LYS A 32 -0.69 -6.64 1.39
C LYS A 32 -0.61 -7.86 0.48
N ALA A 33 -1.71 -8.26 -0.10
CA ALA A 33 -1.74 -9.45 -0.93
C ALA A 33 -0.83 -9.32 -2.14
N LYS A 34 -0.78 -8.13 -2.68
CA LYS A 34 0.03 -7.89 -3.85
C LYS A 34 1.53 -7.97 -3.55
N HIS A 35 1.93 -7.49 -2.41
CA HIS A 35 3.34 -7.37 -2.08
C HIS A 35 3.89 -8.45 -1.14
N ALA A 36 3.05 -9.16 -0.44
CA ALA A 36 3.50 -10.13 0.54
C ALA A 36 4.45 -11.19 -0.02
N PRO A 37 4.18 -11.78 -1.18
CA PRO A 37 5.09 -12.82 -1.66
C PRO A 37 6.50 -12.30 -1.87
N ARG A 38 6.61 -11.05 -2.32
CA ARG A 38 7.92 -10.48 -2.56
C ARG A 38 8.68 -10.26 -1.26
N PHE A 39 7.99 -9.78 -0.23
CA PHE A 39 8.63 -9.54 1.04
C PHE A 39 8.97 -10.86 1.75
N LEU A 40 8.10 -11.84 1.66
CA LEU A 40 8.37 -13.11 2.30
C LEU A 40 9.55 -13.84 1.69
N ALA A 41 9.97 -13.43 0.51
CA ALA A 41 11.15 -14.01 -0.12
C ALA A 41 12.44 -13.38 0.39
N LEU A 42 12.35 -12.29 1.14
CA LEU A 42 13.55 -11.63 1.64
C LEU A 42 14.08 -12.34 2.89
N SER A 43 15.40 -12.29 3.07
CA SER A 43 16.03 -12.94 4.20
C SER A 43 15.47 -12.42 5.52
N GLY A 44 15.05 -13.33 6.37
CA GLY A 44 14.61 -12.98 7.71
C GLY A 44 13.19 -12.49 7.83
N VAL A 45 12.49 -12.29 6.73
CA VAL A 45 11.09 -11.91 6.81
C VAL A 45 10.27 -13.16 7.09
N VAL A 46 9.56 -13.16 8.20
CA VAL A 46 8.77 -14.30 8.60
C VAL A 46 7.29 -14.05 8.55
N SER A 47 6.87 -12.81 8.41
CA SER A 47 5.45 -12.52 8.30
C SER A 47 5.20 -11.18 7.63
N VAL A 48 4.03 -11.04 7.04
CA VAL A 48 3.53 -9.77 6.53
C VAL A 48 2.08 -9.69 6.99
N GLY A 49 1.76 -8.67 7.73
CA GLY A 49 0.43 -8.55 8.31
C GLY A 49 -0.07 -7.11 8.28
N ILE A 50 -1.18 -6.89 8.94
CA ILE A 50 -1.80 -5.59 9.03
C ILE A 50 -1.92 -5.23 10.50
N GLY A 51 -1.50 -4.03 10.84
CA GLY A 51 -1.62 -3.53 12.21
C GLY A 51 -2.15 -2.12 12.21
N ARG A 52 -2.04 -1.46 13.34
CA ARG A 52 -2.45 -0.07 13.46
C ARG A 52 -1.37 0.70 14.18
N ASP A 53 -1.19 1.94 13.79
CA ASP A 53 -0.21 2.79 14.47
C ASP A 53 -0.91 3.55 15.60
N ALA A 54 -0.18 4.42 16.25
CA ALA A 54 -0.69 5.14 17.41
C ALA A 54 -1.88 6.02 17.06
N ASP A 55 -1.99 6.44 15.81
CA ASP A 55 -3.09 7.27 15.37
C ASP A 55 -4.29 6.45 14.93
N GLY A 56 -4.21 5.14 15.03
CA GLY A 56 -5.29 4.28 14.60
C GLY A 56 -5.34 3.99 13.12
N ARG A 57 -4.33 4.43 12.37
CA ARG A 57 -4.30 4.17 10.94
C ARG A 57 -3.77 2.79 10.67
N GLU A 58 -4.30 2.16 9.65
CA GLU A 58 -3.83 0.84 9.28
C GLU A 58 -2.45 0.92 8.66
N VAL A 59 -1.57 0.01 9.04
CA VAL A 59 -0.23 -0.07 8.51
C VAL A 59 0.08 -1.49 8.14
N ILE A 60 1.02 -1.67 7.23
CA ILE A 60 1.49 -3.00 6.88
C ILE A 60 2.67 -3.32 7.80
N VAL A 61 2.62 -4.46 8.46
CA VAL A 61 3.63 -4.85 9.44
C VAL A 61 4.44 -5.99 8.86
N ILE A 62 5.74 -5.81 8.79
CA ILE A 62 6.64 -6.83 8.30
C ILE A 62 7.42 -7.35 9.51
N GLY A 63 7.28 -8.64 9.78
CA GLY A 63 7.94 -9.25 10.91
C GLY A 63 9.24 -9.89 10.51
N LEU A 64 10.29 -9.65 11.28
CA LEU A 64 11.60 -10.22 11.04
C LEU A 64 11.95 -11.16 12.18
N ASP A 65 12.75 -12.18 11.87
CA ASP A 65 13.20 -13.13 12.88
C ASP A 65 14.20 -12.46 13.84
N ARG A 66 14.94 -11.49 13.36
CA ARG A 66 15.90 -10.77 14.18
C ARG A 66 16.29 -9.50 13.42
N ALA A 67 17.09 -8.67 14.03
CA ALA A 67 17.53 -7.47 13.37
C ALA A 67 18.38 -7.85 12.16
N ARG A 68 18.00 -7.34 11.00
CA ARG A 68 18.73 -7.58 9.76
C ARG A 68 18.83 -6.26 9.02
N PRO A 69 19.89 -5.51 9.27
CA PRO A 69 20.00 -4.17 8.70
C PRO A 69 19.87 -4.14 7.19
N GLU A 70 20.42 -5.14 6.51
CA GLU A 70 20.34 -5.17 5.06
C GLU A 70 18.93 -5.36 4.55
N THR A 71 18.19 -6.26 5.18
CA THR A 71 16.81 -6.49 4.79
C THR A 71 15.97 -5.28 5.15
N GLN A 72 16.19 -4.70 6.33
CA GLN A 72 15.43 -3.54 6.72
C GLN A 72 15.67 -2.37 5.79
N ALA A 73 16.88 -2.20 5.32
CA ALA A 73 17.20 -1.12 4.40
C ALA A 73 16.52 -1.31 3.04
N SER A 74 16.19 -2.53 2.67
CA SER A 74 15.56 -2.77 1.39
C SER A 74 14.03 -2.66 1.46
N LEU A 75 13.47 -2.50 2.66
CA LEU A 75 12.03 -2.41 2.78
C LEU A 75 11.58 -0.97 2.60
N PRO A 76 10.49 -0.74 1.87
CA PRO A 76 10.02 0.62 1.66
C PRO A 76 9.34 1.16 2.91
N ALA A 77 9.30 2.47 3.03
CA ALA A 77 8.61 3.09 4.14
C ALA A 77 7.10 3.12 3.91
N GLN A 78 6.69 3.06 2.67
CA GLN A 78 5.28 3.08 2.31
C GLN A 78 5.02 2.20 1.11
N LEU A 79 3.82 1.66 1.04
CA LEU A 79 3.37 0.86 -0.09
C LEU A 79 2.00 1.36 -0.48
N ASP A 80 1.88 1.89 -1.68
CA ASP A 80 0.59 2.35 -2.22
C ASP A 80 -0.20 3.22 -1.25
N GLY A 81 0.52 4.07 -0.55
CA GLY A 81 -0.10 5.01 0.37
C GLY A 81 -0.22 4.54 1.82
N TYR A 82 0.14 3.29 2.10
CA TYR A 82 0.08 2.77 3.45
C TYR A 82 1.47 2.70 4.04
N ARG A 83 1.60 3.07 5.30
CA ARG A 83 2.89 3.05 5.96
C ARG A 83 3.32 1.62 6.24
N VAL A 84 4.59 1.36 6.20
CA VAL A 84 5.15 0.04 6.49
C VAL A 84 5.91 0.13 7.82
N ARG A 85 5.61 -0.79 8.71
CA ARG A 85 6.29 -0.87 10.00
C ARG A 85 7.02 -2.19 10.08
N VAL A 86 8.23 -2.17 10.57
CA VAL A 86 9.03 -3.39 10.72
C VAL A 86 9.09 -3.74 12.20
N GLU A 87 8.84 -4.99 12.52
CA GLU A 87 8.92 -5.45 13.89
C GLU A 87 9.77 -6.70 13.96
N ILE A 88 10.53 -6.86 15.03
CA ILE A 88 11.32 -8.05 15.23
C ILE A 88 10.50 -8.94 16.14
N ILE A 89 10.06 -10.05 15.63
CA ILE A 89 9.17 -10.93 16.35
C ILE A 89 9.74 -12.29 16.64
N GLY A 90 10.95 -12.54 16.23
CA GLY A 90 11.59 -13.81 16.49
C GLY A 90 11.21 -14.86 15.48
N THR A 91 11.78 -16.02 15.63
CA THR A 91 11.52 -17.12 14.71
C THR A 91 10.23 -17.81 15.13
N LEU A 92 9.35 -18.00 14.15
CA LEU A 92 8.11 -18.70 14.42
C LEU A 92 8.36 -20.19 14.43
N LYS A 93 7.82 -20.86 15.40
CA LYS A 93 8.00 -22.29 15.50
C LYS A 93 6.69 -22.99 15.60
N ALA A 94 6.58 -24.11 14.93
CA ALA A 94 5.38 -24.92 15.03
C ALA A 94 5.48 -25.71 16.32
N ARG A 95 4.36 -25.99 16.90
CA ARG A 95 4.38 -26.70 18.13
C ARG A 95 3.50 -27.89 18.10
#